data_0ef425d6f2fcc423a49c8bb6807029f4
#
_entry.id   0ef425d6f2fcc423a49c8bb6807029f4
#
_cell.length_a   1.000
_cell.length_b   1.000
_cell.length_c   1.000
_cell.angle_alpha   90.00
_cell.angle_beta   90.00
_cell.angle_gamma   90.00
#
_symmetry.space_group_name_H-M   'P 1'
#
loop_
_entity.id
_entity.type
_entity.pdbx_description
1 polymer ?
#
loop_
_entity_poly.entity_id
_entity_poly.type
_entity_poly.pdbx_seq_one_letter_code
_entity_poly.pdbx_strand_id
1 'polypeptide(L)'
;VRSATTAAILLVTAILLVAAAPPFVGAVVALGEGGDARAVIDGDALWRTLGWTGGVALAAAVVGWAPGRVLARRRGIWAFLSILPLTVPHWLLVYGLWQSTGPGTFLGDLAGRAEATALLRQGVLAAGLLAASWPIVAWSLAAEGPPRGSTAALASLDGWSLGERLRGALREDASSLLRGAIAAMMLLAGTTVAFDLAGVRTFGFELRTLDAEGAPLGGIIRLGAIGILPGIVLLVLAATLPRPETSPEEVVPRPSRGLRVVAAAVVGLLGAAPVALLVGGLLREPGISRDSLESFGSLHADAVPTTLGTALASGTVLALLAAGLLLLWRDGSRFARTVAIVQSVVWAVLAGLPAAAVAAATISAWNRSWLDSFYESAAIVVVGHVGRFGVLAAAAAWWLARRRDAALDLRAIDGPRRLGEVMRAERPRLVAAMTAAGAVGASLALGEIDLTARLQPPGDGWIAVAVPNP
;
A
#
# COMPACT_ATOMS: atom_id res chain seq x y z
N VAL A 1 10.12 -30.08 -7.93
CA VAL A 1 8.99 -29.35 -7.28
C VAL A 1 9.19 -29.37 -5.76
N ARG A 2 9.35 -30.54 -5.11
CA ARG A 2 9.46 -30.63 -3.64
C ARG A 2 10.55 -29.73 -3.04
N SER A 3 11.72 -29.61 -3.65
CA SER A 3 12.82 -28.77 -3.15
C SER A 3 12.51 -27.26 -3.22
N ALA A 4 11.85 -26.81 -4.28
CA ALA A 4 11.43 -25.41 -4.43
C ALA A 4 10.37 -25.04 -3.39
N THR A 5 9.38 -25.90 -3.21
CA THR A 5 8.34 -25.73 -2.21
C THR A 5 8.89 -25.72 -0.81
N THR A 6 9.81 -26.64 -0.49
CA THR A 6 10.47 -26.67 0.83
C THR A 6 11.26 -25.39 1.07
N ALA A 7 12.07 -24.93 0.10
CA ALA A 7 12.80 -23.68 0.23
C ALA A 7 11.86 -22.46 0.40
N ALA A 8 10.76 -22.42 -0.36
CA ALA A 8 9.74 -21.37 -0.22
C ALA A 8 9.08 -21.41 1.18
N ILE A 9 8.71 -22.59 1.68
CA ILE A 9 8.13 -22.74 3.03
C ILE A 9 9.11 -22.23 4.09
N LEU A 10 10.36 -22.64 4.03
CA LEU A 10 11.38 -22.21 4.99
C LEU A 10 11.56 -20.69 4.94
N LEU A 11 11.71 -20.11 3.75
CA LEU A 11 11.87 -18.66 3.58
C LEU A 11 10.68 -17.87 4.14
N VAL A 12 9.46 -18.17 3.70
CA VAL A 12 8.29 -17.41 4.15
C VAL A 12 8.00 -17.61 5.62
N THR A 13 8.29 -18.82 6.16
CA THR A 13 8.14 -19.09 7.59
C THR A 13 9.17 -18.35 8.42
N ALA A 14 10.42 -18.27 7.96
CA ALA A 14 11.45 -17.49 8.65
C ALA A 14 11.07 -16.00 8.70
N ILE A 15 10.63 -15.43 7.58
CA ILE A 15 10.17 -14.03 7.53
C ILE A 15 8.96 -13.83 8.45
N LEU A 16 8.00 -14.77 8.45
CA LEU A 16 6.83 -14.70 9.33
C LEU A 16 7.22 -14.73 10.81
N LEU A 17 8.11 -15.67 11.20
CA LEU A 17 8.55 -15.81 12.60
C LEU A 17 9.28 -14.57 13.11
N VAL A 18 10.01 -13.89 12.24
CA VAL A 18 10.76 -12.69 12.63
C VAL A 18 9.89 -11.44 12.61
N ALA A 19 9.10 -11.21 11.56
CA ALA A 19 8.45 -9.93 11.33
C ALA A 19 6.94 -9.91 11.67
N ALA A 20 6.25 -11.05 11.59
CA ALA A 20 4.81 -11.10 11.80
C ALA A 20 4.39 -11.79 13.09
N ALA A 21 5.03 -12.91 13.43
CA ALA A 21 4.61 -13.68 14.59
C ALA A 21 4.76 -12.90 15.92
N PRO A 22 5.87 -12.17 16.18
CA PRO A 22 6.00 -11.41 17.40
C PRO A 22 4.93 -10.34 17.61
N PRO A 23 4.66 -9.42 16.63
CA PRO A 23 3.59 -8.45 16.80
C PRO A 23 2.20 -9.11 16.82
N PHE A 24 1.99 -10.21 16.09
CA PHE A 24 0.73 -10.94 16.12
C PHE A 24 0.49 -11.58 17.50
N VAL A 25 1.48 -12.30 18.05
CA VAL A 25 1.38 -12.92 19.38
C VAL A 25 1.23 -11.84 20.44
N GLY A 26 2.00 -10.76 20.35
CA GLY A 26 1.87 -9.61 21.25
C GLY A 26 0.45 -9.04 21.27
N ALA A 27 -0.16 -8.89 20.09
CA ALA A 27 -1.54 -8.42 19.97
C ALA A 27 -2.55 -9.41 20.61
N VAL A 28 -2.38 -10.71 20.38
CA VAL A 28 -3.25 -11.75 20.96
C VAL A 28 -3.11 -11.79 22.50
N VAL A 29 -1.88 -11.76 23.01
CA VAL A 29 -1.62 -11.75 24.45
C VAL A 29 -2.21 -10.50 25.10
N ALA A 30 -1.99 -9.33 24.52
CA ALA A 30 -2.55 -8.08 25.06
C ALA A 30 -4.08 -8.05 25.06
N LEU A 31 -4.74 -8.73 24.12
CA LEU A 31 -6.19 -8.91 24.13
C LEU A 31 -6.66 -9.83 25.26
N GLY A 32 -5.84 -10.83 25.64
CA GLY A 32 -6.13 -11.78 26.72
C GLY A 32 -5.87 -11.23 28.13
N GLU A 33 -4.91 -10.31 28.28
CA GLU A 33 -4.57 -9.67 29.54
C GLU A 33 -5.61 -8.60 29.89
N GLY A 34 -6.71 -9.01 30.57
CA GLY A 34 -7.78 -8.12 31.00
C GLY A 34 -7.31 -6.95 31.89
N GLY A 35 -6.70 -5.93 31.32
CA GLY A 35 -6.33 -4.69 32.00
C GLY A 35 -7.39 -3.61 31.78
N ASP A 36 -7.56 -2.73 32.75
CA ASP A 36 -8.44 -1.56 32.65
C ASP A 36 -7.98 -0.63 31.51
N ALA A 37 -8.42 -0.93 30.29
CA ALA A 37 -8.31 0.01 29.18
C ALA A 37 -9.34 1.15 29.39
N ARG A 38 -9.14 1.96 30.42
CA ARG A 38 -9.95 3.16 30.69
C ARG A 38 -9.62 4.31 29.74
N ALA A 39 -8.71 4.12 28.80
CA ALA A 39 -8.53 5.06 27.71
C ALA A 39 -9.78 5.00 26.82
N VAL A 40 -10.65 5.96 26.97
CA VAL A 40 -11.83 6.14 26.11
C VAL A 40 -11.29 6.69 24.79
N ILE A 41 -11.10 5.80 23.80
CA ILE A 41 -10.93 6.27 22.42
C ILE A 41 -12.27 6.85 21.97
N ASP A 42 -12.22 8.05 21.41
CA ASP A 42 -13.35 8.62 20.72
C ASP A 42 -13.82 7.66 19.58
N GLY A 43 -14.98 7.02 19.79
CA GLY A 43 -15.55 6.07 18.80
C GLY A 43 -15.75 6.74 17.43
N ASP A 44 -15.94 8.06 17.40
CA ASP A 44 -16.06 8.82 16.18
C ASP A 44 -14.75 8.85 15.37
N ALA A 45 -13.58 8.71 16.02
CA ALA A 45 -12.30 8.68 15.33
C ALA A 45 -12.17 7.46 14.39
N LEU A 46 -12.67 6.30 14.80
CA LEU A 46 -12.71 5.12 13.96
C LEU A 46 -13.63 5.34 12.73
N TRP A 47 -14.84 5.85 12.96
CA TRP A 47 -15.77 6.12 11.87
C TRP A 47 -15.28 7.22 10.94
N ARG A 48 -14.62 8.25 11.45
CA ARG A 48 -13.96 9.28 10.62
C ARG A 48 -12.87 8.66 9.75
N THR A 49 -12.03 7.79 10.32
CA THR A 49 -11.00 7.09 9.57
C THR A 49 -11.60 6.24 8.45
N LEU A 50 -12.60 5.42 8.77
CA LEU A 50 -13.26 4.57 7.78
C LEU A 50 -14.01 5.39 6.71
N GLY A 51 -14.66 6.48 7.10
CA GLY A 51 -15.37 7.38 6.18
C GLY A 51 -14.42 8.06 5.19
N TRP A 52 -13.31 8.62 5.67
CA TRP A 52 -12.30 9.24 4.83
C TRP A 52 -11.60 8.25 3.91
N THR A 53 -11.08 7.16 4.48
CA THR A 53 -10.34 6.17 3.69
C THR A 53 -11.24 5.43 2.70
N GLY A 54 -12.47 5.11 3.09
CA GLY A 54 -13.47 4.51 2.21
C GLY A 54 -13.93 5.46 1.10
N GLY A 55 -14.20 6.72 1.43
CA GLY A 55 -14.59 7.74 0.46
C GLY A 55 -13.49 7.98 -0.59
N VAL A 56 -12.24 8.15 -0.15
CA VAL A 56 -11.09 8.29 -1.07
C VAL A 56 -10.87 7.02 -1.90
N ALA A 57 -10.99 5.83 -1.30
CA ALA A 57 -10.83 4.57 -2.03
C ALA A 57 -11.91 4.37 -3.11
N LEU A 58 -13.15 4.74 -2.84
CA LEU A 58 -14.23 4.71 -3.84
C LEU A 58 -13.99 5.75 -4.94
N ALA A 59 -13.57 6.97 -4.61
CA ALA A 59 -13.17 7.96 -5.59
C ALA A 59 -12.00 7.45 -6.45
N ALA A 60 -11.01 6.78 -5.84
CA ALA A 60 -9.90 6.17 -6.54
C ALA A 60 -10.35 5.06 -7.50
N ALA A 61 -11.43 4.32 -7.17
CA ALA A 61 -11.99 3.32 -8.07
C ALA A 61 -12.59 3.97 -9.33
N VAL A 62 -13.29 5.06 -9.17
CA VAL A 62 -13.86 5.81 -10.30
C VAL A 62 -12.75 6.40 -11.18
N VAL A 63 -11.79 7.07 -10.57
CA VAL A 63 -10.70 7.76 -11.26
C VAL A 63 -9.70 6.78 -11.88
N GLY A 64 -9.36 5.69 -11.19
CA GLY A 64 -8.41 4.66 -11.64
C GLY A 64 -8.94 3.76 -12.74
N TRP A 65 -10.24 3.79 -13.04
CA TRP A 65 -10.84 2.93 -14.05
C TRP A 65 -10.26 3.14 -15.46
N ALA A 66 -10.25 4.38 -15.94
CA ALA A 66 -9.76 4.70 -17.28
C ALA A 66 -8.26 4.40 -17.45
N PRO A 67 -7.37 4.86 -16.54
CA PRO A 67 -5.96 4.46 -16.54
C PRO A 67 -5.76 2.95 -16.49
N GLY A 68 -6.50 2.25 -15.62
CA GLY A 68 -6.41 0.80 -15.48
C GLY A 68 -6.71 0.04 -16.78
N ARG A 69 -7.75 0.44 -17.50
CA ARG A 69 -8.08 -0.11 -18.82
C ARG A 69 -7.02 0.19 -19.88
N VAL A 70 -6.36 1.35 -19.82
CA VAL A 70 -5.25 1.66 -20.72
C VAL A 70 -4.02 0.83 -20.36
N LEU A 71 -3.67 0.73 -19.06
CA LEU A 71 -2.55 -0.06 -18.55
C LEU A 71 -2.68 -1.55 -18.85
N ALA A 72 -3.89 -2.10 -18.82
CA ALA A 72 -4.15 -3.50 -19.17
C ALA A 72 -3.68 -3.86 -20.59
N ARG A 73 -3.62 -2.87 -21.49
CA ARG A 73 -3.31 -3.03 -22.91
C ARG A 73 -1.98 -2.42 -23.34
N ARG A 74 -1.57 -1.34 -22.69
CA ARG A 74 -0.37 -0.57 -23.01
C ARG A 74 0.42 -0.32 -21.74
N ARG A 75 1.57 -0.97 -21.61
CA ARG A 75 2.50 -0.76 -20.48
C ARG A 75 3.42 0.44 -20.77
N GLY A 76 4.66 0.32 -20.86
CA GLY A 76 5.60 1.40 -21.21
C GLY A 76 5.43 2.66 -20.36
N ILE A 77 5.36 3.83 -21.01
CA ILE A 77 5.29 5.13 -20.33
C ILE A 77 4.09 5.28 -19.39
N TRP A 78 2.95 4.66 -19.70
CA TRP A 78 1.76 4.68 -18.85
C TRP A 78 1.98 3.97 -17.53
N ALA A 79 2.70 2.85 -17.56
CA ALA A 79 3.08 2.12 -16.36
C ALA A 79 3.99 2.96 -15.47
N PHE A 80 5.02 3.58 -16.06
CA PHE A 80 5.94 4.45 -15.34
C PHE A 80 5.21 5.64 -14.69
N LEU A 81 4.45 6.40 -15.46
CA LEU A 81 3.73 7.57 -14.96
C LEU A 81 2.67 7.21 -13.89
N SER A 82 2.06 6.03 -13.97
CA SER A 82 1.10 5.59 -12.96
C SER A 82 1.76 5.12 -11.67
N ILE A 83 3.02 4.71 -11.69
CA ILE A 83 3.77 4.35 -10.48
C ILE A 83 4.32 5.59 -9.78
N LEU A 84 4.58 6.66 -10.50
CA LEU A 84 5.23 7.86 -9.97
C LEU A 84 4.61 8.39 -8.66
N PRO A 85 3.27 8.51 -8.50
CA PRO A 85 2.69 8.96 -7.22
C PRO A 85 2.92 7.96 -6.07
N LEU A 86 3.09 6.66 -6.37
CA LEU A 86 3.39 5.66 -5.35
C LEU A 86 4.83 5.71 -4.86
N THR A 87 5.73 6.33 -5.62
CA THR A 87 7.14 6.52 -5.20
C THR A 87 7.33 7.71 -4.28
N VAL A 88 6.32 8.55 -4.16
CA VAL A 88 6.33 9.72 -3.26
C VAL A 88 5.50 9.37 -2.02
N PRO A 89 6.03 9.56 -0.81
CA PRO A 89 5.25 9.43 0.41
C PRO A 89 3.95 10.23 0.31
N HIS A 90 2.82 9.60 0.60
CA HIS A 90 1.50 10.21 0.41
C HIS A 90 1.31 11.53 1.20
N TRP A 91 1.94 11.67 2.37
CA TRP A 91 1.92 12.90 3.14
C TRP A 91 2.69 14.03 2.45
N LEU A 92 3.77 13.72 1.70
CA LEU A 92 4.46 14.71 0.88
C LEU A 92 3.60 15.19 -0.29
N LEU A 93 2.76 14.34 -0.88
CA LEU A 93 1.80 14.76 -1.90
C LEU A 93 0.76 15.73 -1.31
N VAL A 94 0.26 15.45 -0.11
CA VAL A 94 -0.65 16.35 0.61
C VAL A 94 0.08 17.66 0.94
N TYR A 95 1.30 17.60 1.46
CA TYR A 95 2.09 18.76 1.80
C TYR A 95 2.40 19.65 0.57
N GLY A 96 2.81 19.06 -0.55
CA GLY A 96 3.07 19.81 -1.79
C GLY A 96 1.83 20.53 -2.33
N LEU A 97 0.67 19.87 -2.26
CA LEU A 97 -0.61 20.51 -2.58
C LEU A 97 -0.96 21.61 -1.57
N TRP A 98 -0.69 21.39 -0.29
CA TRP A 98 -0.89 22.37 0.76
C TRP A 98 -0.07 23.63 0.53
N GLN A 99 1.20 23.50 0.23
CA GLN A 99 2.09 24.62 -0.10
C GLN A 99 1.55 25.48 -1.26
N SER A 100 0.92 24.85 -2.25
CA SER A 100 0.32 25.53 -3.39
C SER A 100 -1.01 26.24 -3.08
N THR A 101 -1.59 26.01 -1.88
CA THR A 101 -2.88 26.53 -1.44
C THR A 101 -2.79 27.36 -0.17
N GLY A 102 -1.58 27.63 0.34
CA GLY A 102 -1.34 28.42 1.54
C GLY A 102 -1.64 29.91 1.38
N PRO A 103 -1.54 30.69 2.45
CA PRO A 103 -1.67 32.15 2.41
C PRO A 103 -0.71 32.79 1.39
N GLY A 104 -1.19 33.78 0.64
CA GLY A 104 -0.41 34.41 -0.44
C GLY A 104 -0.46 33.67 -1.77
N THR A 105 -1.14 32.52 -1.85
CA THR A 105 -1.46 31.86 -3.12
C THR A 105 -2.87 32.21 -3.55
N PHE A 106 -3.14 32.13 -4.87
CA PHE A 106 -4.48 32.45 -5.41
C PHE A 106 -5.60 31.63 -4.73
N LEU A 107 -5.41 30.33 -4.54
CA LEU A 107 -6.40 29.45 -3.90
C LEU A 107 -6.52 29.72 -2.40
N GLY A 108 -5.42 29.96 -1.70
CA GLY A 108 -5.41 30.27 -0.29
C GLY A 108 -6.12 31.59 0.03
N ASP A 109 -5.83 32.63 -0.75
CA ASP A 109 -6.47 33.94 -0.61
C ASP A 109 -7.95 33.91 -0.96
N LEU A 110 -8.33 33.14 -2.01
CA LEU A 110 -9.72 32.94 -2.38
C LEU A 110 -10.50 32.22 -1.25
N ALA A 111 -9.93 31.16 -0.69
CA ALA A 111 -10.54 30.41 0.40
C ALA A 111 -10.63 31.23 1.69
N GLY A 112 -9.61 32.07 1.97
CA GLY A 112 -9.62 33.00 3.10
C GLY A 112 -10.74 34.02 2.99
N ARG A 113 -10.96 34.60 1.80
CA ARG A 113 -12.07 35.54 1.55
C ARG A 113 -13.46 34.88 1.65
N ALA A 114 -13.57 33.61 1.28
CA ALA A 114 -14.79 32.84 1.33
C ALA A 114 -15.04 32.17 2.69
N GLU A 115 -14.17 32.37 3.68
CA GLU A 115 -14.19 31.66 4.98
C GLU A 115 -14.18 30.13 4.83
N ALA A 116 -13.63 29.65 3.72
CA ALA A 116 -13.66 28.23 3.29
C ALA A 116 -12.32 27.50 3.51
N THR A 117 -11.46 28.00 4.39
CA THR A 117 -10.11 27.43 4.65
C THR A 117 -10.18 25.97 5.13
N ALA A 118 -11.16 25.62 5.97
CA ALA A 118 -11.37 24.25 6.42
C ALA A 118 -11.74 23.31 5.26
N LEU A 119 -12.62 23.76 4.35
CA LEU A 119 -12.98 23.01 3.14
C LEU A 119 -11.81 22.85 2.18
N LEU A 120 -10.97 23.89 2.03
CA LEU A 120 -9.75 23.81 1.22
C LEU A 120 -8.80 22.78 1.79
N ARG A 121 -8.58 22.76 3.10
CA ARG A 121 -7.75 21.74 3.80
C ARG A 121 -8.23 20.33 3.52
N GLN A 122 -9.54 20.09 3.68
CA GLN A 122 -10.14 18.79 3.41
C GLN A 122 -10.02 18.40 1.92
N GLY A 123 -10.19 19.36 1.01
CA GLY A 123 -10.02 19.17 -0.42
C GLY A 123 -8.58 18.79 -0.81
N VAL A 124 -7.59 19.45 -0.20
CA VAL A 124 -6.17 19.15 -0.39
C VAL A 124 -5.84 17.75 0.12
N LEU A 125 -6.33 17.40 1.31
CA LEU A 125 -6.17 16.05 1.86
C LEU A 125 -6.76 15.00 0.91
N ALA A 126 -8.02 15.20 0.49
CA ALA A 126 -8.69 14.29 -0.42
C ALA A 126 -7.93 14.13 -1.75
N ALA A 127 -7.46 15.24 -2.33
CA ALA A 127 -6.70 15.24 -3.59
C ALA A 127 -5.34 14.52 -3.44
N GLY A 128 -4.60 14.77 -2.36
CA GLY A 128 -3.31 14.12 -2.10
C GLY A 128 -3.45 12.61 -1.85
N LEU A 129 -4.42 12.21 -1.03
CA LEU A 129 -4.72 10.80 -0.80
C LEU A 129 -5.26 10.10 -2.06
N LEU A 130 -6.07 10.80 -2.86
CA LEU A 130 -6.54 10.30 -4.15
C LEU A 130 -5.38 10.12 -5.12
N ALA A 131 -4.45 11.07 -5.18
CA ALA A 131 -3.25 10.98 -6.00
C ALA A 131 -2.39 9.75 -5.63
N ALA A 132 -2.29 9.42 -4.34
CA ALA A 132 -1.56 8.24 -3.87
C ALA A 132 -2.31 6.92 -4.10
N SER A 133 -3.65 6.93 -4.15
CA SER A 133 -4.45 5.68 -4.11
C SER A 133 -4.99 5.23 -5.47
N TRP A 134 -5.30 6.14 -6.42
CA TRP A 134 -5.79 5.75 -7.73
C TRP A 134 -4.89 4.78 -8.50
N PRO A 135 -3.52 4.85 -8.38
CA PRO A 135 -2.66 3.90 -9.07
C PRO A 135 -2.87 2.46 -8.61
N ILE A 136 -3.15 2.26 -7.31
CA ILE A 136 -3.41 0.93 -6.74
C ILE A 136 -4.63 0.30 -7.42
N VAL A 137 -5.69 1.08 -7.58
CA VAL A 137 -6.91 0.62 -8.26
C VAL A 137 -6.66 0.38 -9.75
N ALA A 138 -5.94 1.29 -10.42
CA ALA A 138 -5.61 1.15 -11.83
C ALA A 138 -4.76 -0.11 -12.10
N TRP A 139 -3.77 -0.37 -11.26
CA TRP A 139 -2.97 -1.59 -11.35
C TRP A 139 -3.75 -2.84 -10.99
N SER A 140 -4.69 -2.75 -10.03
CA SER A 140 -5.63 -3.82 -9.71
C SER A 140 -6.42 -4.24 -10.95
N LEU A 141 -7.01 -3.30 -11.64
CA LEU A 141 -7.75 -3.55 -12.86
C LEU A 141 -6.85 -4.04 -14.00
N ALA A 142 -5.69 -3.40 -14.20
CA ALA A 142 -4.75 -3.76 -15.26
C ALA A 142 -4.22 -5.19 -15.15
N ALA A 143 -4.09 -5.67 -13.94
CA ALA A 143 -3.53 -6.98 -13.71
C ALA A 143 -4.54 -8.11 -13.92
N GLU A 144 -5.82 -7.87 -13.81
CA GLU A 144 -6.85 -8.86 -14.20
C GLU A 144 -6.94 -9.04 -15.73
N GLY A 145 -6.25 -8.18 -16.47
CA GLY A 145 -6.17 -8.26 -17.92
C GLY A 145 -7.21 -7.41 -18.64
N PRO A 146 -7.16 -7.38 -19.97
CA PRO A 146 -8.15 -6.65 -20.74
C PRO A 146 -9.53 -7.31 -20.64
N PRO A 147 -10.62 -6.51 -20.64
CA PRO A 147 -11.97 -7.04 -20.64
C PRO A 147 -12.22 -7.92 -21.86
N ARG A 148 -13.16 -8.85 -21.72
CA ARG A 148 -13.56 -9.72 -22.81
C ARG A 148 -14.03 -8.91 -24.02
N GLY A 149 -13.49 -9.20 -25.20
CA GLY A 149 -13.90 -8.57 -26.45
C GLY A 149 -15.36 -8.86 -26.83
N SER A 150 -15.90 -9.99 -26.34
CA SER A 150 -17.26 -10.45 -26.62
C SER A 150 -18.35 -9.46 -26.23
N THR A 151 -18.29 -8.90 -25.03
CA THR A 151 -19.33 -7.94 -24.56
C THR A 151 -19.25 -6.62 -25.32
N ALA A 152 -18.06 -6.14 -25.62
CA ALA A 152 -17.89 -4.92 -26.42
C ALA A 152 -18.30 -5.14 -27.89
N ALA A 153 -18.03 -6.33 -28.45
CA ALA A 153 -18.46 -6.72 -29.79
C ALA A 153 -19.99 -6.86 -29.85
N LEU A 154 -20.59 -7.58 -28.90
CA LEU A 154 -22.05 -7.71 -28.80
C LEU A 154 -22.72 -6.36 -28.62
N ALA A 155 -22.22 -5.50 -27.74
CA ALA A 155 -22.74 -4.14 -27.55
C ALA A 155 -22.66 -3.28 -28.83
N SER A 156 -21.70 -3.55 -29.71
CA SER A 156 -21.62 -2.86 -31.01
C SER A 156 -22.63 -3.40 -32.04
N LEU A 157 -22.90 -4.70 -31.97
CA LEU A 157 -23.88 -5.37 -32.84
C LEU A 157 -25.32 -5.03 -32.42
N ASP A 158 -25.58 -5.01 -31.14
CA ASP A 158 -26.90 -4.73 -30.56
C ASP A 158 -27.26 -3.24 -30.50
N GLY A 159 -26.41 -2.35 -31.05
CA GLY A 159 -26.68 -0.91 -31.13
C GLY A 159 -26.73 -0.19 -29.79
N TRP A 160 -26.07 -0.71 -28.76
CA TRP A 160 -26.05 -0.12 -27.42
C TRP A 160 -25.63 1.36 -27.43
N SER A 161 -26.37 2.18 -26.73
CA SER A 161 -26.04 3.58 -26.48
C SER A 161 -24.72 3.71 -25.70
N LEU A 162 -24.11 4.88 -25.73
CA LEU A 162 -22.86 5.15 -24.98
C LEU A 162 -23.04 4.85 -23.48
N GLY A 163 -24.20 5.20 -22.90
CA GLY A 163 -24.52 4.95 -21.50
C GLY A 163 -24.60 3.46 -21.15
N GLU A 164 -25.22 2.66 -22.02
CA GLU A 164 -25.31 1.20 -21.83
C GLU A 164 -23.94 0.54 -21.96
N ARG A 165 -23.12 0.97 -22.92
CA ARG A 165 -21.74 0.48 -23.06
C ARG A 165 -20.89 0.81 -21.84
N LEU A 166 -21.02 2.03 -21.31
CA LEU A 166 -20.30 2.47 -20.11
C LEU A 166 -20.75 1.66 -18.88
N ARG A 167 -22.07 1.49 -18.69
CA ARG A 167 -22.63 0.71 -17.60
C ARG A 167 -22.22 -0.76 -17.69
N GLY A 168 -22.25 -1.38 -18.87
CA GLY A 168 -21.78 -2.73 -19.10
C GLY A 168 -20.30 -2.88 -18.75
N ALA A 169 -19.48 -1.96 -19.22
CA ALA A 169 -18.05 -1.94 -18.95
C ALA A 169 -17.72 -1.76 -17.44
N LEU A 170 -18.41 -0.87 -16.75
CA LEU A 170 -18.25 -0.69 -15.29
C LEU A 170 -18.71 -1.93 -14.52
N ARG A 171 -19.78 -2.59 -14.97
CA ARG A 171 -20.28 -3.82 -14.33
C ARG A 171 -19.30 -4.98 -14.47
N GLU A 172 -18.65 -5.11 -15.61
CA GLU A 172 -17.58 -6.12 -15.82
C GLU A 172 -16.39 -5.87 -14.90
N ASP A 173 -15.96 -4.63 -14.76
CA ASP A 173 -14.79 -4.24 -13.98
C ASP A 173 -15.10 -4.05 -12.47
N ALA A 174 -16.37 -4.07 -12.07
CA ALA A 174 -16.80 -3.70 -10.72
C ALA A 174 -16.06 -4.49 -9.63
N SER A 175 -15.90 -5.79 -9.82
CA SER A 175 -15.19 -6.63 -8.84
C SER A 175 -13.70 -6.30 -8.74
N SER A 176 -13.08 -5.94 -9.84
CA SER A 176 -11.66 -5.54 -9.91
C SER A 176 -11.44 -4.18 -9.28
N LEU A 177 -12.33 -3.24 -9.60
CA LEU A 177 -12.34 -1.90 -9.02
C LEU A 177 -12.56 -1.94 -7.52
N LEU A 178 -13.51 -2.76 -7.05
CA LEU A 178 -13.79 -2.90 -5.63
C LEU A 178 -12.62 -3.55 -4.88
N ARG A 179 -11.95 -4.58 -5.45
CA ARG A 179 -10.72 -5.13 -4.87
C ARG A 179 -9.61 -4.10 -4.77
N GLY A 180 -9.41 -3.30 -5.83
CA GLY A 180 -8.46 -2.19 -5.82
C GLY A 180 -8.80 -1.12 -4.79
N ALA A 181 -10.07 -0.78 -4.65
CA ALA A 181 -10.54 0.15 -3.63
C ALA A 181 -10.31 -0.38 -2.20
N ILE A 182 -10.59 -1.65 -1.96
CA ILE A 182 -10.32 -2.31 -0.68
C ILE A 182 -8.82 -2.26 -0.35
N ALA A 183 -7.96 -2.57 -1.32
CA ALA A 183 -6.51 -2.50 -1.12
C ALA A 183 -6.04 -1.06 -0.82
N ALA A 184 -6.59 -0.07 -1.53
CA ALA A 184 -6.31 1.35 -1.28
C ALA A 184 -6.80 1.78 0.11
N MET A 185 -8.02 1.39 0.50
CA MET A 185 -8.58 1.68 1.82
C MET A 185 -7.72 1.10 2.95
N MET A 186 -7.30 -0.16 2.84
CA MET A 186 -6.42 -0.81 3.83
C MET A 186 -5.08 -0.07 3.96
N LEU A 187 -4.50 0.36 2.85
CA LEU A 187 -3.26 1.13 2.87
C LEU A 187 -3.45 2.48 3.56
N LEU A 188 -4.53 3.20 3.22
CA LEU A 188 -4.82 4.52 3.76
C LEU A 188 -5.24 4.47 5.24
N ALA A 189 -5.88 3.40 5.71
CA ALA A 189 -6.35 3.27 7.09
C ALA A 189 -5.21 3.33 8.11
N GLY A 190 -4.02 2.91 7.71
CA GLY A 190 -2.82 3.00 8.55
C GLY A 190 -2.06 4.32 8.45
N THR A 191 -2.51 5.27 7.65
CA THR A 191 -1.86 6.56 7.42
C THR A 191 -2.36 7.57 8.44
N THR A 192 -1.46 8.25 9.16
CA THR A 192 -1.83 9.27 10.15
C THR A 192 -1.34 10.64 9.75
N VAL A 193 -0.06 10.79 9.37
CA VAL A 193 0.59 12.08 9.12
C VAL A 193 -0.14 12.93 8.08
N ALA A 194 -0.65 12.34 7.00
CA ALA A 194 -1.39 13.08 5.99
C ALA A 194 -2.70 13.68 6.56
N PHE A 195 -3.36 12.97 7.45
CA PHE A 195 -4.57 13.43 8.13
C PHE A 195 -4.27 14.52 9.15
N ASP A 196 -3.15 14.39 9.88
CA ASP A 196 -2.70 15.38 10.85
C ASP A 196 -2.43 16.74 10.20
N LEU A 197 -1.76 16.74 9.02
CA LEU A 197 -1.53 17.96 8.24
C LEU A 197 -2.84 18.70 7.89
N ALA A 198 -3.94 17.96 7.73
CA ALA A 198 -5.25 18.55 7.46
C ALA A 198 -6.08 18.81 8.73
N GLY A 199 -5.57 18.51 9.91
CA GLY A 199 -6.27 18.64 11.19
C GLY A 199 -7.40 17.63 11.38
N VAL A 200 -7.34 16.47 10.71
CA VAL A 200 -8.33 15.40 10.81
C VAL A 200 -7.87 14.37 11.82
N ARG A 201 -8.52 14.33 12.98
CA ARG A 201 -8.23 13.34 14.03
C ARG A 201 -8.72 11.96 13.58
N THR A 202 -7.77 11.04 13.33
CA THR A 202 -8.02 9.66 12.97
C THR A 202 -7.85 8.73 14.16
N PHE A 203 -8.29 7.48 14.01
CA PHE A 203 -8.08 6.43 15.00
C PHE A 203 -6.58 6.20 15.29
N GLY A 204 -5.72 6.25 14.24
CA GLY A 204 -4.28 6.17 14.41
C GLY A 204 -3.69 7.37 15.18
N PHE A 205 -4.24 8.57 14.97
CA PHE A 205 -3.85 9.76 15.74
C PHE A 205 -4.14 9.57 17.24
N GLU A 206 -5.34 9.11 17.60
CA GLU A 206 -5.71 8.88 19.00
C GLU A 206 -4.77 7.86 19.68
N LEU A 207 -4.44 6.77 18.98
CA LEU A 207 -3.48 5.78 19.52
C LEU A 207 -2.08 6.37 19.72
N ARG A 208 -1.64 7.24 18.79
CA ARG A 208 -0.34 7.92 18.92
C ARG A 208 -0.34 8.90 20.10
N THR A 209 -1.44 9.61 20.30
CA THR A 209 -1.59 10.54 21.45
C THR A 209 -1.53 9.78 22.78
N LEU A 210 -2.28 8.68 22.90
CA LEU A 210 -2.24 7.83 24.08
C LEU A 210 -0.83 7.30 24.40
N ASP A 211 -0.08 6.95 23.38
CA ASP A 211 1.29 6.50 23.56
C ASP A 211 2.22 7.65 23.99
N ALA A 212 2.06 8.83 23.40
CA ALA A 212 2.81 10.02 23.82
C ALA A 212 2.49 10.44 25.27
N GLU A 213 1.28 10.14 25.75
CA GLU A 213 0.85 10.31 27.14
C GLU A 213 1.39 9.21 28.08
N GLY A 214 2.15 8.24 27.56
CA GLY A 214 2.76 7.17 28.35
C GLY A 214 1.82 5.99 28.65
N ALA A 215 0.78 5.78 27.82
CA ALA A 215 -0.08 4.62 27.99
C ALA A 215 0.70 3.30 27.88
N PRO A 216 0.35 2.26 28.67
CA PRO A 216 1.01 0.96 28.60
C PRO A 216 0.94 0.34 27.20
N LEU A 217 2.04 -0.28 26.71
CA LEU A 217 2.10 -0.91 25.40
C LEU A 217 0.96 -1.89 25.15
N GLY A 218 0.59 -2.70 26.16
CA GLY A 218 -0.54 -3.62 26.07
C GLY A 218 -1.88 -2.91 25.83
N GLY A 219 -2.08 -1.71 26.40
CA GLY A 219 -3.27 -0.87 26.16
C GLY A 219 -3.34 -0.40 24.71
N ILE A 220 -2.22 0.10 24.18
CA ILE A 220 -2.11 0.56 22.78
C ILE A 220 -2.39 -0.58 21.80
N ILE A 221 -1.80 -1.76 22.04
CA ILE A 221 -2.00 -2.95 21.20
C ILE A 221 -3.47 -3.38 21.23
N ARG A 222 -4.08 -3.41 22.43
CA ARG A 222 -5.49 -3.81 22.59
C ARG A 222 -6.44 -2.88 21.87
N LEU A 223 -6.27 -1.58 22.03
CA LEU A 223 -7.08 -0.59 21.33
C LEU A 223 -6.83 -0.65 19.83
N GLY A 224 -5.57 -0.77 19.41
CA GLY A 224 -5.20 -0.96 18.00
C GLY A 224 -5.84 -2.18 17.35
N ALA A 225 -6.05 -3.26 18.12
CA ALA A 225 -6.69 -4.48 17.64
C ALA A 225 -8.14 -4.26 17.17
N ILE A 226 -8.82 -3.21 17.63
CA ILE A 226 -10.14 -2.83 17.11
C ILE A 226 -10.06 -2.53 15.60
N GLY A 227 -8.97 -1.96 15.13
CA GLY A 227 -8.72 -1.70 13.72
C GLY A 227 -8.57 -2.96 12.85
N ILE A 228 -8.34 -4.13 13.47
CA ILE A 228 -8.27 -5.41 12.75
C ILE A 228 -9.63 -5.82 12.18
N LEU A 229 -10.72 -5.54 12.89
CA LEU A 229 -12.07 -5.98 12.49
C LEU A 229 -12.47 -5.43 11.11
N PRO A 230 -12.38 -4.12 10.82
CA PRO A 230 -12.61 -3.61 9.48
C PRO A 230 -11.68 -4.23 8.44
N GLY A 231 -10.41 -4.45 8.78
CA GLY A 231 -9.43 -5.09 7.90
C GLY A 231 -9.82 -6.52 7.51
N ILE A 232 -10.27 -7.33 8.48
CA ILE A 232 -10.76 -8.70 8.22
C ILE A 232 -12.01 -8.66 7.35
N VAL A 233 -12.97 -7.79 7.66
CA VAL A 233 -14.20 -7.65 6.85
C VAL A 233 -13.86 -7.30 5.41
N LEU A 234 -12.98 -6.33 5.20
CA LEU A 234 -12.53 -5.92 3.87
C LEU A 234 -11.81 -7.05 3.13
N LEU A 235 -10.97 -7.82 3.83
CA LEU A 235 -10.28 -8.98 3.25
C LEU A 235 -11.25 -10.08 2.82
N VAL A 236 -12.22 -10.43 3.68
CA VAL A 236 -13.27 -11.41 3.37
C VAL A 236 -14.08 -10.93 2.17
N LEU A 237 -14.48 -9.66 2.16
CA LEU A 237 -15.20 -9.06 1.04
C LEU A 237 -14.39 -9.16 -0.24
N ALA A 238 -13.10 -8.79 -0.23
CA ALA A 238 -12.22 -8.89 -1.40
C ALA A 238 -12.08 -10.34 -1.90
N ALA A 239 -12.03 -11.31 -0.98
CA ALA A 239 -11.91 -12.73 -1.31
C ALA A 239 -13.19 -13.33 -1.91
N THR A 240 -14.36 -12.85 -1.50
CA THR A 240 -15.68 -13.34 -1.96
C THR A 240 -16.13 -12.71 -3.29
N LEU A 241 -15.53 -11.59 -3.72
CA LEU A 241 -15.88 -10.95 -4.97
C LEU A 241 -15.70 -11.89 -6.16
N PRO A 242 -16.68 -11.93 -7.10
CA PRO A 242 -16.60 -12.75 -8.30
C PRO A 242 -15.36 -12.37 -9.13
N ARG A 243 -14.76 -13.38 -9.74
CA ARG A 243 -13.59 -13.20 -10.59
C ARG A 243 -14.03 -12.96 -12.01
N PRO A 244 -13.44 -11.99 -12.70
CA PRO A 244 -13.62 -11.93 -14.14
C PRO A 244 -12.98 -13.17 -14.75
N GLU A 245 -13.76 -13.90 -15.55
CA GLU A 245 -13.19 -15.00 -16.34
C GLU A 245 -12.35 -14.40 -17.47
N THR A 246 -11.06 -14.63 -17.48
CA THR A 246 -10.18 -14.21 -18.58
C THR A 246 -10.21 -15.25 -19.69
N SER A 247 -10.58 -14.88 -20.91
CA SER A 247 -10.42 -15.72 -22.09
C SER A 247 -9.06 -15.41 -22.74
N PRO A 248 -8.18 -16.40 -22.96
CA PRO A 248 -6.83 -16.15 -23.47
C PRO A 248 -6.74 -15.76 -24.95
N GLU A 249 -7.77 -15.97 -25.73
CA GLU A 249 -7.69 -15.95 -27.21
C GLU A 249 -8.42 -14.79 -27.90
N GLU A 250 -9.09 -13.91 -27.18
CA GLU A 250 -9.84 -12.84 -27.83
C GLU A 250 -8.96 -11.66 -28.25
N VAL A 251 -9.10 -11.25 -29.52
CA VAL A 251 -8.52 -10.00 -30.01
C VAL A 251 -9.12 -8.83 -29.26
N VAL A 252 -8.34 -8.28 -28.34
CA VAL A 252 -8.78 -7.20 -27.47
C VAL A 252 -8.85 -5.90 -28.26
N PRO A 253 -10.03 -5.28 -28.42
CA PRO A 253 -10.15 -4.03 -29.15
C PRO A 253 -9.33 -2.91 -28.46
N ARG A 254 -8.70 -2.06 -29.28
CA ARG A 254 -7.92 -0.93 -28.80
C ARG A 254 -8.79 0.01 -27.96
N PRO A 255 -8.26 0.61 -26.87
CA PRO A 255 -9.03 1.57 -26.09
C PRO A 255 -9.45 2.75 -26.97
N SER A 256 -10.70 3.20 -26.80
CA SER A 256 -11.22 4.34 -27.54
C SER A 256 -10.37 5.60 -27.31
N ARG A 257 -10.42 6.55 -28.24
CA ARG A 257 -9.71 7.83 -28.12
C ARG A 257 -10.15 8.58 -26.84
N GLY A 258 -11.46 8.60 -26.55
CA GLY A 258 -12.00 9.24 -25.36
C GLY A 258 -11.44 8.63 -24.07
N LEU A 259 -11.40 7.29 -23.95
CA LEU A 259 -10.84 6.61 -22.79
C LEU A 259 -9.35 6.95 -22.58
N ARG A 260 -8.57 7.05 -23.67
CA ARG A 260 -7.16 7.46 -23.60
C ARG A 260 -6.99 8.90 -23.14
N VAL A 261 -7.85 9.81 -23.59
CA VAL A 261 -7.84 11.22 -23.16
C VAL A 261 -8.16 11.31 -21.67
N VAL A 262 -9.20 10.62 -21.19
CA VAL A 262 -9.53 10.59 -19.76
C VAL A 262 -8.37 9.99 -18.94
N ALA A 263 -7.80 8.89 -19.39
CA ALA A 263 -6.64 8.30 -18.71
C ALA A 263 -5.44 9.25 -18.66
N ALA A 264 -5.17 9.98 -19.76
CA ALA A 264 -4.10 10.98 -19.81
C ALA A 264 -4.36 12.14 -18.85
N ALA A 265 -5.60 12.62 -18.78
CA ALA A 265 -5.98 13.67 -17.84
C ALA A 265 -5.79 13.22 -16.37
N VAL A 266 -6.22 12.01 -16.02
CA VAL A 266 -6.02 11.46 -14.68
C VAL A 266 -4.54 11.33 -14.34
N VAL A 267 -3.76 10.71 -15.21
CA VAL A 267 -2.31 10.53 -15.01
C VAL A 267 -1.59 11.88 -14.93
N GLY A 268 -2.00 12.86 -15.73
CA GLY A 268 -1.45 14.22 -15.69
C GLY A 268 -1.82 14.95 -14.39
N LEU A 269 -3.11 15.01 -14.06
CA LEU A 269 -3.62 15.82 -12.95
C LEU A 269 -3.39 15.19 -11.58
N LEU A 270 -3.53 13.87 -11.46
CA LEU A 270 -3.40 13.16 -10.18
C LEU A 270 -2.10 12.35 -10.06
N GLY A 271 -1.34 12.21 -11.16
CA GLY A 271 -0.04 11.56 -11.15
C GLY A 271 1.10 12.57 -11.19
N ALA A 272 1.27 13.26 -12.31
CA ALA A 272 2.41 14.13 -12.54
C ALA A 272 2.28 15.50 -11.84
N ALA A 273 1.07 16.11 -11.81
CA ALA A 273 0.91 17.45 -11.27
C ALA A 273 1.20 17.56 -9.76
N PRO A 274 0.73 16.67 -8.87
CA PRO A 274 1.07 16.74 -7.45
C PRO A 274 2.58 16.61 -7.19
N VAL A 275 3.26 15.74 -7.94
CA VAL A 275 4.71 15.58 -7.85
C VAL A 275 5.43 16.83 -8.38
N ALA A 276 4.97 17.39 -9.50
CA ALA A 276 5.54 18.62 -10.05
C ALA A 276 5.31 19.83 -9.12
N LEU A 277 4.15 19.92 -8.47
CA LEU A 277 3.85 20.96 -7.48
C LEU A 277 4.73 20.82 -6.24
N LEU A 278 4.96 19.61 -5.75
CA LEU A 278 5.86 19.34 -4.66
C LEU A 278 7.30 19.81 -5.01
N VAL A 279 7.83 19.36 -6.14
CA VAL A 279 9.17 19.72 -6.60
C VAL A 279 9.24 21.23 -6.88
N GLY A 280 8.25 21.79 -7.56
CA GLY A 280 8.20 23.22 -7.86
C GLY A 280 8.05 24.10 -6.61
N GLY A 281 7.32 23.62 -5.59
CA GLY A 281 7.22 24.26 -4.29
C GLY A 281 8.57 24.30 -3.58
N LEU A 282 9.23 23.15 -3.51
CA LEU A 282 10.57 23.03 -2.92
C LEU A 282 11.59 23.95 -3.62
N LEU A 283 11.55 24.03 -4.96
CA LEU A 283 12.49 24.88 -5.72
C LEU A 283 12.20 26.39 -5.59
N ARG A 284 10.99 26.76 -5.21
CA ARG A 284 10.57 28.17 -5.02
C ARG A 284 10.71 28.67 -3.59
N GLU A 285 10.95 27.77 -2.64
CA GLU A 285 11.09 28.13 -1.24
C GLU A 285 12.29 29.10 -1.08
N PRO A 286 12.07 30.35 -0.63
CA PRO A 286 13.14 31.37 -0.54
C PRO A 286 14.28 30.96 0.41
N GLY A 287 14.02 30.03 1.32
CA GLY A 287 14.99 29.51 2.28
C GLY A 287 15.85 28.37 1.73
N ILE A 288 15.55 27.80 0.56
CA ILE A 288 16.37 26.74 -0.05
C ILE A 288 17.47 27.42 -0.89
N SER A 289 18.49 27.90 -0.19
CA SER A 289 19.75 28.30 -0.79
C SER A 289 20.64 27.06 -0.97
N ARG A 290 21.73 27.24 -1.76
CA ARG A 290 22.76 26.20 -1.84
C ARG A 290 23.36 25.90 -0.47
N ASP A 291 23.55 26.92 0.35
CA ASP A 291 24.10 26.81 1.70
C ASP A 291 23.13 26.03 2.62
N SER A 292 21.79 26.22 2.47
CA SER A 292 20.79 25.46 3.20
C SER A 292 20.81 23.98 2.82
N LEU A 293 21.00 23.66 1.53
CA LEU A 293 21.11 22.27 1.06
C LEU A 293 22.42 21.62 1.53
N GLU A 294 23.54 22.36 1.50
CA GLU A 294 24.83 21.90 2.01
C GLU A 294 24.75 21.69 3.53
N SER A 295 24.12 22.59 4.25
CA SER A 295 23.87 22.49 5.68
C SER A 295 22.97 21.30 6.02
N PHE A 296 21.85 21.13 5.31
CA PHE A 296 20.98 19.96 5.46
C PHE A 296 21.74 18.67 5.16
N GLY A 297 22.51 18.64 4.06
CA GLY A 297 23.32 17.49 3.69
C GLY A 297 24.36 17.13 4.75
N SER A 298 25.01 18.13 5.36
CA SER A 298 25.99 17.90 6.43
C SER A 298 25.34 17.45 7.75
N LEU A 299 24.19 18.03 8.12
CA LEU A 299 23.45 17.66 9.34
C LEU A 299 22.82 16.27 9.26
N HIS A 300 22.41 15.85 8.06
CA HIS A 300 21.68 14.59 7.83
C HIS A 300 22.44 13.60 6.93
N ALA A 301 23.77 13.75 6.84
CA ALA A 301 24.62 12.91 6.00
C ALA A 301 24.43 11.40 6.26
N ASP A 302 24.27 11.04 7.52
CA ASP A 302 24.07 9.66 7.94
C ASP A 302 22.59 9.22 7.88
N ALA A 303 21.66 10.15 8.02
CA ALA A 303 20.23 9.87 8.00
C ALA A 303 19.71 9.44 6.60
N VAL A 304 20.28 10.03 5.52
CA VAL A 304 19.89 9.70 4.14
C VAL A 304 20.20 8.24 3.79
N PRO A 305 21.47 7.77 3.92
CA PRO A 305 21.80 6.38 3.60
C PRO A 305 21.10 5.38 4.53
N THR A 306 20.93 5.70 5.82
CA THR A 306 20.21 4.85 6.77
C THR A 306 18.74 4.68 6.36
N THR A 307 18.05 5.77 6.02
CA THR A 307 16.65 5.73 5.58
C THR A 307 16.50 4.96 4.26
N LEU A 308 17.34 5.25 3.27
CA LEU A 308 17.32 4.56 1.98
C LEU A 308 17.69 3.09 2.13
N GLY A 309 18.72 2.79 2.91
CA GLY A 309 19.17 1.41 3.17
C GLY A 309 18.07 0.57 3.82
N THR A 310 17.39 1.12 4.83
CA THR A 310 16.29 0.44 5.52
C THR A 310 15.09 0.24 4.61
N ALA A 311 14.73 1.24 3.81
CA ALA A 311 13.64 1.12 2.86
C ALA A 311 13.94 0.07 1.78
N LEU A 312 15.15 0.05 1.24
CA LEU A 312 15.59 -0.97 0.27
C LEU A 312 15.66 -2.36 0.90
N ALA A 313 16.14 -2.48 2.13
CA ALA A 313 16.14 -3.75 2.86
C ALA A 313 14.71 -4.26 3.08
N SER A 314 13.80 -3.40 3.53
CA SER A 314 12.38 -3.72 3.70
C SER A 314 11.74 -4.18 2.38
N GLY A 315 11.98 -3.43 1.30
CA GLY A 315 11.51 -3.79 -0.05
C GLY A 315 12.09 -5.13 -0.53
N THR A 316 13.36 -5.41 -0.24
CA THR A 316 14.00 -6.68 -0.60
C THR A 316 13.36 -7.86 0.14
N VAL A 317 13.12 -7.74 1.45
CA VAL A 317 12.44 -8.78 2.23
C VAL A 317 11.01 -9.00 1.74
N LEU A 318 10.27 -7.93 1.43
CA LEU A 318 8.93 -8.02 0.86
C LEU A 318 8.93 -8.68 -0.54
N ALA A 319 9.95 -8.40 -1.37
CA ALA A 319 10.12 -9.06 -2.66
C ALA A 319 10.35 -10.57 -2.49
N LEU A 320 11.22 -10.96 -1.57
CA LEU A 320 11.48 -12.37 -1.25
C LEU A 320 10.25 -13.07 -0.68
N LEU A 321 9.49 -12.40 0.20
CA LEU A 321 8.23 -12.90 0.73
C LEU A 321 7.20 -13.13 -0.40
N ALA A 322 7.08 -12.18 -1.33
CA ALA A 322 6.18 -12.31 -2.47
C ALA A 322 6.55 -13.47 -3.38
N ALA A 323 7.84 -13.65 -3.66
CA ALA A 323 8.34 -14.79 -4.45
C ALA A 323 8.04 -16.12 -3.76
N GLY A 324 8.32 -16.24 -2.48
CA GLY A 324 8.04 -17.45 -1.70
C GLY A 324 6.56 -17.80 -1.67
N LEU A 325 5.70 -16.82 -1.36
CA LEU A 325 4.25 -17.01 -1.35
C LEU A 325 3.70 -17.37 -2.75
N LEU A 326 4.21 -16.75 -3.83
CA LEU A 326 3.82 -17.09 -5.20
C LEU A 326 4.12 -18.56 -5.51
N LEU A 327 5.31 -19.05 -5.15
CA LEU A 327 5.68 -20.45 -5.34
C LEU A 327 4.76 -21.39 -4.55
N LEU A 328 4.37 -21.05 -3.33
CA LEU A 328 3.42 -21.84 -2.53
C LEU A 328 2.03 -21.88 -3.13
N TRP A 329 1.54 -20.75 -3.64
CA TRP A 329 0.23 -20.68 -4.32
C TRP A 329 0.22 -21.51 -5.62
N ARG A 330 1.37 -21.67 -6.27
CA ARG A 330 1.53 -22.39 -7.55
C ARG A 330 1.87 -23.87 -7.40
N ASP A 331 2.25 -24.33 -6.21
CA ASP A 331 2.68 -25.72 -5.96
C ASP A 331 1.57 -26.74 -6.23
N GLY A 332 0.32 -26.39 -6.04
CA GLY A 332 -0.83 -27.28 -6.24
C GLY A 332 -1.08 -28.25 -5.08
N SER A 333 -0.12 -28.45 -4.15
CA SER A 333 -0.33 -29.27 -2.96
C SER A 333 -1.26 -28.58 -1.95
N ARG A 334 -2.10 -29.37 -1.28
CA ARG A 334 -3.01 -28.85 -0.23
C ARG A 334 -2.21 -28.19 0.89
N PHE A 335 -1.09 -28.79 1.26
CA PHE A 335 -0.24 -28.29 2.35
C PHE A 335 0.37 -26.90 2.01
N ALA A 336 1.02 -26.77 0.86
CA ALA A 336 1.60 -25.48 0.43
C ALA A 336 0.52 -24.38 0.34
N ARG A 337 -0.66 -24.74 -0.19
CA ARG A 337 -1.79 -23.81 -0.28
C ARG A 337 -2.30 -23.39 1.10
N THR A 338 -2.38 -24.31 2.06
CA THR A 338 -2.77 -23.99 3.44
C THR A 338 -1.77 -23.05 4.07
N VAL A 339 -0.47 -23.30 3.92
CA VAL A 339 0.60 -22.41 4.41
C VAL A 339 0.46 -21.02 3.78
N ALA A 340 0.25 -20.92 2.47
CA ALA A 340 0.07 -19.64 1.78
C ALA A 340 -1.17 -18.88 2.29
N ILE A 341 -2.29 -19.57 2.54
CA ILE A 341 -3.52 -18.97 3.09
C ILE A 341 -3.26 -18.44 4.50
N VAL A 342 -2.75 -19.28 5.39
CA VAL A 342 -2.51 -18.91 6.81
C VAL A 342 -1.58 -17.70 6.87
N GLN A 343 -0.48 -17.72 6.12
CA GLN A 343 0.43 -16.59 6.06
C GLN A 343 -0.24 -15.32 5.51
N SER A 344 -0.99 -15.43 4.41
CA SER A 344 -1.69 -14.27 3.84
C SER A 344 -2.69 -13.67 4.83
N VAL A 345 -3.37 -14.49 5.62
CA VAL A 345 -4.28 -14.02 6.68
C VAL A 345 -3.52 -13.29 7.78
N VAL A 346 -2.41 -13.83 8.26
CA VAL A 346 -1.60 -13.18 9.30
C VAL A 346 -1.13 -11.80 8.84
N TRP A 347 -0.59 -11.69 7.62
CA TRP A 347 -0.16 -10.42 7.06
C TRP A 347 -1.30 -9.43 6.88
N ALA A 348 -2.49 -9.89 6.49
CA ALA A 348 -3.67 -9.05 6.35
C ALA A 348 -4.19 -8.54 7.70
N VAL A 349 -4.14 -9.37 8.74
CA VAL A 349 -4.49 -8.95 10.11
C VAL A 349 -3.55 -7.87 10.61
N LEU A 350 -2.22 -8.06 10.41
CA LEU A 350 -1.24 -7.05 10.81
C LEU A 350 -1.39 -5.73 10.05
N ALA A 351 -1.76 -5.78 8.78
CA ALA A 351 -2.02 -4.56 8.00
C ALA A 351 -3.22 -3.74 8.52
N GLY A 352 -4.17 -4.39 9.20
CA GLY A 352 -5.29 -3.72 9.87
C GLY A 352 -4.91 -3.01 11.17
N LEU A 353 -3.72 -3.31 11.73
CA LEU A 353 -3.22 -2.61 12.92
C LEU A 353 -2.67 -1.23 12.54
N PRO A 354 -3.01 -0.17 13.29
CA PRO A 354 -2.34 1.12 13.15
C PRO A 354 -0.83 1.01 13.42
N ALA A 355 -0.04 1.89 12.81
CA ALA A 355 1.42 1.90 12.94
C ALA A 355 1.90 1.88 14.38
N ALA A 356 1.25 2.66 15.24
CA ALA A 356 1.52 2.73 16.66
C ALA A 356 1.38 1.37 17.36
N ALA A 357 0.34 0.61 17.04
CA ALA A 357 0.11 -0.71 17.62
C ALA A 357 1.12 -1.76 17.10
N VAL A 358 1.48 -1.70 15.80
CA VAL A 358 2.53 -2.57 15.24
C VAL A 358 3.88 -2.27 15.90
N ALA A 359 4.23 -1.00 16.09
CA ALA A 359 5.45 -0.60 16.78
C ALA A 359 5.47 -1.09 18.23
N ALA A 360 4.39 -0.83 18.98
CA ALA A 360 4.27 -1.26 20.37
C ALA A 360 4.40 -2.78 20.51
N ALA A 361 3.76 -3.55 19.64
CA ALA A 361 3.86 -5.00 19.65
C ALA A 361 5.25 -5.50 19.25
N THR A 362 5.90 -4.85 18.29
CA THR A 362 7.30 -5.15 17.91
C THR A 362 8.26 -4.86 19.07
N ILE A 363 8.13 -3.71 19.72
CA ILE A 363 8.92 -3.35 20.89
C ILE A 363 8.70 -4.38 22.01
N SER A 364 7.45 -4.69 22.34
CA SER A 364 7.11 -5.67 23.38
C SER A 364 7.73 -7.04 23.13
N ALA A 365 7.84 -7.46 21.88
CA ALA A 365 8.40 -8.74 21.53
C ALA A 365 9.94 -8.77 21.51
N TRP A 366 10.56 -7.73 20.96
CA TRP A 366 12.00 -7.72 20.65
C TRP A 366 12.88 -6.97 21.65
N ASN A 367 12.29 -6.11 22.51
CA ASN A 367 13.02 -5.43 23.57
C ASN A 367 13.31 -6.43 24.71
N ARG A 368 14.35 -7.21 24.55
CA ARG A 368 14.84 -8.23 25.48
C ARG A 368 16.35 -8.10 25.63
N SER A 369 16.85 -8.17 26.87
CA SER A 369 18.29 -7.99 27.16
C SER A 369 19.23 -8.86 26.35
N TRP A 370 18.80 -10.05 25.93
CA TRP A 370 19.59 -10.95 25.10
C TRP A 370 19.50 -10.64 23.58
N LEU A 371 18.69 -9.67 23.19
CA LEU A 371 18.49 -9.19 21.81
C LEU A 371 18.86 -7.72 21.63
N ASP A 372 19.49 -7.09 22.62
CA ASP A 372 19.81 -5.66 22.60
C ASP A 372 20.52 -5.25 21.30
N SER A 373 21.54 -6.00 20.88
CA SER A 373 22.28 -5.70 19.64
C SER A 373 21.40 -5.75 18.37
N PHE A 374 20.34 -6.55 18.36
CA PHE A 374 19.37 -6.59 17.27
C PHE A 374 18.37 -5.45 17.39
N TYR A 375 17.85 -5.23 18.59
CA TYR A 375 16.86 -4.20 18.87
C TYR A 375 17.44 -2.78 18.68
N GLU A 376 18.70 -2.58 19.02
CA GLU A 376 19.43 -1.32 18.83
C GLU A 376 20.01 -1.14 17.42
N SER A 377 19.58 -1.93 16.46
CA SER A 377 20.01 -1.85 15.06
C SER A 377 18.88 -1.42 14.13
N ALA A 378 19.25 -0.91 12.94
CA ALA A 378 18.27 -0.60 11.88
C ALA A 378 17.41 -1.83 11.46
N ALA A 379 17.81 -3.06 11.83
CA ALA A 379 17.07 -4.27 11.52
C ALA A 379 15.68 -4.30 12.16
N ILE A 380 15.50 -3.71 13.35
CA ILE A 380 14.19 -3.67 14.01
C ILE A 380 13.19 -2.84 13.22
N VAL A 381 13.64 -1.76 12.57
CA VAL A 381 12.81 -0.91 11.71
C VAL A 381 12.40 -1.69 10.45
N VAL A 382 13.32 -2.45 9.86
CA VAL A 382 13.01 -3.35 8.72
C VAL A 382 11.96 -4.38 9.13
N VAL A 383 12.09 -4.98 10.31
CA VAL A 383 11.11 -5.93 10.86
C VAL A 383 9.74 -5.29 11.00
N GLY A 384 9.66 -4.09 11.56
CA GLY A 384 8.42 -3.34 11.69
C GLY A 384 7.78 -3.02 10.33
N HIS A 385 8.56 -2.53 9.37
CA HIS A 385 8.09 -2.26 8.00
C HIS A 385 7.57 -3.52 7.32
N VAL A 386 8.29 -4.63 7.41
CA VAL A 386 7.87 -5.92 6.84
C VAL A 386 6.58 -6.40 7.53
N GLY A 387 6.50 -6.29 8.86
CA GLY A 387 5.29 -6.62 9.63
C GLY A 387 4.06 -5.86 9.10
N ARG A 388 4.22 -4.57 8.86
CA ARG A 388 3.13 -3.69 8.38
C ARG A 388 2.78 -3.91 6.90
N PHE A 389 3.79 -4.01 6.05
CA PHE A 389 3.60 -4.03 4.58
C PHE A 389 3.63 -5.43 3.97
N GLY A 390 3.77 -6.49 4.77
CA GLY A 390 3.78 -7.89 4.29
C GLY A 390 2.51 -8.29 3.54
N VAL A 391 1.39 -7.64 3.81
CA VAL A 391 0.14 -7.81 3.06
C VAL A 391 0.28 -7.51 1.57
N LEU A 392 1.17 -6.58 1.17
CA LEU A 392 1.43 -6.27 -0.24
C LEU A 392 2.08 -7.45 -0.94
N ALA A 393 3.02 -8.12 -0.27
CA ALA A 393 3.67 -9.32 -0.78
C ALA A 393 2.66 -10.47 -0.94
N ALA A 394 1.79 -10.65 0.06
CA ALA A 394 0.72 -11.64 0.02
C ALA A 394 -0.29 -11.35 -1.11
N ALA A 395 -0.71 -10.11 -1.28
CA ALA A 395 -1.62 -9.69 -2.32
C ALA A 395 -1.01 -9.86 -3.73
N ALA A 396 0.24 -9.43 -3.94
CA ALA A 396 0.93 -9.57 -5.22
C ALA A 396 1.11 -11.04 -5.59
N ALA A 397 1.53 -11.88 -4.64
CA ALA A 397 1.69 -13.32 -4.84
C ALA A 397 0.37 -14.01 -5.19
N TRP A 398 -0.66 -13.78 -4.36
CA TRP A 398 -1.98 -14.35 -4.56
C TRP A 398 -2.59 -13.96 -5.92
N TRP A 399 -2.41 -12.73 -6.31
CA TRP A 399 -2.95 -12.18 -7.53
C TRP A 399 -2.28 -12.75 -8.78
N LEU A 400 -0.94 -12.79 -8.80
CA LEU A 400 -0.18 -13.35 -9.90
C LEU A 400 -0.29 -14.88 -9.99
N ALA A 401 -0.46 -15.58 -8.87
CA ALA A 401 -0.69 -17.00 -8.85
C ALA A 401 -2.00 -17.41 -9.55
N ARG A 402 -3.00 -16.54 -9.54
CA ARG A 402 -4.31 -16.80 -10.13
C ARG A 402 -4.40 -16.54 -11.63
N ARG A 403 -3.41 -15.89 -12.21
CA ARG A 403 -3.37 -15.72 -13.65
C ARG A 403 -3.14 -17.07 -14.31
N ARG A 404 -4.17 -17.54 -15.02
CA ARG A 404 -4.04 -18.73 -15.87
C ARG A 404 -3.21 -18.35 -17.11
N ASP A 405 -2.19 -19.12 -17.37
CA ASP A 405 -1.39 -19.07 -18.58
C ASP A 405 -1.40 -20.48 -19.13
N ALA A 406 -2.18 -20.69 -20.19
CA ALA A 406 -2.37 -22.01 -20.79
C ALA A 406 -1.03 -22.66 -21.17
N ALA A 407 -0.06 -21.87 -21.64
CA ALA A 407 1.26 -22.39 -21.99
C ALA A 407 2.07 -22.85 -20.76
N LEU A 408 1.93 -22.18 -19.63
CA LEU A 408 2.57 -22.58 -18.38
C LEU A 408 1.83 -23.72 -17.68
N ASP A 409 0.50 -23.73 -17.79
CA ASP A 409 -0.33 -24.79 -17.22
C ASP A 409 -0.14 -26.11 -17.97
N LEU A 410 -0.01 -26.10 -19.32
CA LEU A 410 0.37 -27.26 -20.12
C LEU A 410 1.75 -27.79 -19.76
N ARG A 411 2.72 -26.92 -19.55
CA ARG A 411 4.06 -27.32 -19.05
C ARG A 411 4.01 -27.92 -17.65
N ALA A 412 2.97 -27.67 -16.86
CA ALA A 412 2.80 -28.26 -15.53
C ALA A 412 2.39 -29.74 -15.58
N ILE A 413 1.85 -30.20 -16.69
CA ILE A 413 1.40 -31.58 -16.91
C ILE A 413 2.59 -32.52 -17.20
N ASP A 414 3.71 -32.01 -17.68
CA ASP A 414 4.87 -32.81 -18.16
C ASP A 414 5.76 -33.44 -17.08
N GLY A 415 5.34 -33.47 -15.81
CA GLY A 415 6.01 -34.28 -14.75
C GLY A 415 6.90 -33.48 -13.78
N PRO A 416 7.63 -34.18 -12.88
CA PRO A 416 8.39 -33.55 -11.81
C PRO A 416 9.56 -32.73 -12.35
N ARG A 417 9.62 -31.44 -12.00
CA ARG A 417 10.61 -30.47 -12.49
C ARG A 417 11.69 -30.19 -11.44
N ARG A 418 12.91 -29.99 -11.91
CA ARG A 418 14.00 -29.46 -11.07
C ARG A 418 13.69 -28.02 -10.68
N LEU A 419 14.18 -27.57 -9.49
CA LEU A 419 13.99 -26.21 -8.99
C LEU A 419 14.27 -25.14 -10.07
N GLY A 420 15.40 -25.29 -10.79
CA GLY A 420 15.80 -24.34 -11.84
C GLY A 420 14.82 -24.24 -13.00
N GLU A 421 14.10 -25.31 -13.33
CA GLU A 421 13.07 -25.32 -14.39
C GLU A 421 11.80 -24.60 -13.94
N VAL A 422 11.39 -24.82 -12.66
CA VAL A 422 10.26 -24.11 -12.06
C VAL A 422 10.56 -22.61 -12.00
N MET A 423 11.74 -22.23 -11.48
CA MET A 423 12.17 -20.85 -11.41
C MET A 423 12.22 -20.17 -12.79
N ARG A 424 12.69 -20.89 -13.81
CA ARG A 424 12.75 -20.38 -15.19
C ARG A 424 11.35 -20.20 -15.79
N ALA A 425 10.45 -21.16 -15.57
CA ALA A 425 9.08 -21.12 -16.08
C ALA A 425 8.25 -20.01 -15.40
N GLU A 426 8.40 -19.84 -14.07
CA GLU A 426 7.68 -18.83 -13.30
C GLU A 426 8.40 -17.46 -13.26
N ARG A 427 9.60 -17.35 -13.89
CA ARG A 427 10.42 -16.13 -13.87
C ARG A 427 9.66 -14.84 -14.14
N PRO A 428 8.80 -14.74 -15.18
CA PRO A 428 8.09 -13.49 -15.45
C PRO A 428 7.14 -13.09 -14.31
N ARG A 429 6.48 -14.08 -13.68
CA ARG A 429 5.58 -13.84 -12.55
C ARG A 429 6.35 -13.53 -11.27
N LEU A 430 7.45 -14.25 -11.02
CA LEU A 430 8.34 -13.99 -9.89
C LEU A 430 8.90 -12.57 -9.95
N VAL A 431 9.45 -12.17 -11.10
CA VAL A 431 9.95 -10.81 -11.29
C VAL A 431 8.83 -9.79 -11.08
N ALA A 432 7.64 -10.02 -11.63
CA ALA A 432 6.51 -9.11 -11.45
C ALA A 432 6.07 -9.02 -9.97
N ALA A 433 5.99 -10.14 -9.25
CA ALA A 433 5.64 -10.16 -7.84
C ALA A 433 6.69 -9.45 -6.97
N MET A 434 7.95 -9.76 -7.19
CA MET A 434 9.08 -9.17 -6.48
C MET A 434 9.17 -7.66 -6.72
N THR A 435 9.06 -7.24 -7.99
CA THR A 435 9.10 -5.81 -8.33
C THR A 435 7.91 -5.06 -7.73
N ALA A 436 6.70 -5.61 -7.84
CA ALA A 436 5.52 -4.97 -7.29
C ALA A 436 5.59 -4.84 -5.76
N ALA A 437 5.87 -5.94 -5.06
CA ALA A 437 5.93 -5.93 -3.60
C ALA A 437 7.16 -5.16 -3.08
N GLY A 438 8.32 -5.35 -3.71
CA GLY A 438 9.56 -4.72 -3.30
C GLY A 438 9.58 -3.22 -3.54
N ALA A 439 9.25 -2.76 -4.75
CA ALA A 439 9.27 -1.34 -5.08
C ALA A 439 8.20 -0.56 -4.30
N VAL A 440 6.96 -1.06 -4.26
CA VAL A 440 5.89 -0.40 -3.49
C VAL A 440 6.19 -0.46 -2.00
N GLY A 441 6.69 -1.59 -1.50
CA GLY A 441 7.05 -1.73 -0.09
C GLY A 441 8.21 -0.82 0.32
N ALA A 442 9.26 -0.69 -0.49
CA ALA A 442 10.35 0.25 -0.24
C ALA A 442 9.85 1.71 -0.25
N SER A 443 8.99 2.06 -1.19
CA SER A 443 8.41 3.40 -1.29
C SER A 443 7.56 3.76 -0.08
N LEU A 444 6.72 2.82 0.39
CA LEU A 444 5.91 3.02 1.60
C LEU A 444 6.78 3.08 2.86
N ALA A 445 7.85 2.28 2.95
CA ALA A 445 8.80 2.33 4.05
C ALA A 445 9.53 3.68 4.14
N LEU A 446 9.84 4.31 3.00
CA LEU A 446 10.38 5.68 2.98
C LEU A 446 9.42 6.71 3.56
N GLY A 447 8.11 6.50 3.36
CA GLY A 447 7.05 7.41 3.83
C GLY A 447 6.50 7.10 5.22
N GLU A 448 6.96 6.03 5.85
CA GLU A 448 6.43 5.59 7.13
C GLU A 448 7.14 6.28 8.29
N ILE A 449 6.52 7.34 8.81
CA ILE A 449 7.07 8.16 9.91
C ILE A 449 6.73 7.54 11.26
N ASP A 450 5.46 7.21 11.50
CA ASP A 450 4.98 6.82 12.83
C ASP A 450 5.64 5.54 13.36
N LEU A 451 5.78 4.53 12.52
CA LEU A 451 6.44 3.28 12.87
C LEU A 451 7.94 3.49 13.04
N THR A 452 8.56 4.22 12.09
CA THR A 452 10.01 4.48 12.08
C THR A 452 10.43 5.27 13.31
N ALA A 453 9.71 6.35 13.65
CA ALA A 453 10.02 7.19 14.80
C ALA A 453 10.04 6.43 16.14
N ARG A 454 9.25 5.35 16.23
CA ARG A 454 9.16 4.54 17.46
C ARG A 454 10.16 3.41 17.51
N LEU A 455 10.52 2.85 16.36
CA LEU A 455 11.43 1.71 16.26
C LEU A 455 12.88 2.11 16.02
N GLN A 456 13.15 3.38 15.70
CA GLN A 456 14.50 3.84 15.45
C GLN A 456 15.37 3.66 16.71
N PRO A 457 16.59 3.12 16.56
CA PRO A 457 17.54 3.01 17.66
C PRO A 457 17.94 4.41 18.17
N PRO A 458 18.28 4.52 19.48
CA PRO A 458 18.81 5.75 20.03
C PRO A 458 20.12 6.17 19.31
N GLY A 459 20.18 7.41 18.86
CA GLY A 459 21.38 7.96 18.20
C GLY A 459 21.43 7.86 16.69
N ASP A 460 20.57 7.05 16.08
CA ASP A 460 20.45 6.98 14.62
C ASP A 460 19.55 8.10 14.08
N GLY A 461 20.06 8.90 13.16
CA GLY A 461 19.28 9.92 12.46
C GLY A 461 18.47 9.30 11.31
N TRP A 462 17.15 9.58 11.26
CA TRP A 462 16.27 9.18 10.16
C TRP A 462 15.64 10.42 9.55
N ILE A 463 15.67 10.56 8.23
CA ILE A 463 15.10 11.73 7.55
C ILE A 463 13.62 11.88 7.89
N ALA A 464 12.88 10.77 7.93
CA ALA A 464 11.46 10.77 8.25
C ALA A 464 11.14 11.39 9.63
N VAL A 465 12.09 11.35 10.56
CA VAL A 465 11.94 11.86 11.93
C VAL A 465 12.63 13.22 12.13
N ALA A 466 13.64 13.51 11.29
CA ALA A 466 14.37 14.76 11.33
C ALA A 466 13.58 15.96 10.77
N VAL A 467 12.52 15.70 10.00
CA VAL A 467 11.62 16.76 9.53
C VAL A 467 10.80 17.24 10.73
N PRO A 468 10.97 18.49 11.19
CA PRO A 468 10.21 19.00 12.32
C PRO A 468 8.72 18.88 12.03
N ASN A 469 7.99 18.31 12.99
CA ASN A 469 6.54 18.37 12.95
C ASN A 469 6.15 19.87 12.98
N PRO A 470 5.40 20.37 11.97
CA PRO A 470 5.01 21.78 11.91
C PRO A 470 4.05 22.16 13.04
#